data_351aa952f7303b8100966209e7601d1f
#
_entry.id   351aa952f7303b8100966209e7601d1f
#
_cell.length_a   1.000
_cell.length_b   1.000
_cell.length_c   1.000
_cell.angle_alpha   90.00
_cell.angle_beta   90.00
_cell.angle_gamma   90.00
#
_symmetry.space_group_name_H-M   'P 1'
#
loop_
_entity.id
_entity.type
_entity.pdbx_description
1 polymer ?
#
loop_
_entity_poly.entity_id
_entity_poly.type
_entity_poly.pdbx_seq_one_letter_code
_entity_poly.pdbx_strand_id
1 'polypeptide(L)'
;MEQSKRFGKGTRAVHAGVEPDPSTGAIMTPIFQTSTYVQEAVGVHKGWEYSRSHNPTRAALETAFAELENGTHGLAFASGLAAIDVVLKTLKPGDEVIAGQDLYGGTARLFRTNHAPMGIVFHFVDTQNPALVEAAINDRTKLVWLESPTNPLMQITDIAAVAALTKPRGILLAVDNTFASPMLQRPLDHGADIVMHSVTKYLGGHSDVVMGALVTKDAAIDGPLRTIQNNCGAIAQPFDSFLVLRGLKTLHLRVERSCFNGRKIAHWLKEHPKVGKVYWPGFEDHPGHEVAARQMDDFGGMIAFEIKGNNLEQAKNLVAATRIFALAESLGGVESLIEHPAAMTHASVPAEIRAELGISDGFVRLSVGVEDVDDLIADLDQALNATVH
;
A
#
# COMPACT_ATOMS: atom_id res chain seq x y z
N MET A 1 -23.73 -2.94 8.56
CA MET A 1 -23.05 -3.07 7.26
C MET A 1 -23.89 -2.64 6.04
N GLU A 2 -25.15 -2.97 5.95
CA GLU A 2 -25.98 -2.56 4.77
C GLU A 2 -26.23 -1.05 4.67
N GLN A 3 -26.25 -0.31 5.78
CA GLN A 3 -26.41 1.15 5.80
C GLN A 3 -25.16 1.92 5.38
N SER A 4 -23.95 1.40 5.69
CA SER A 4 -22.69 2.10 5.38
C SER A 4 -22.39 2.16 3.88
N LYS A 5 -22.83 1.19 3.09
CA LYS A 5 -22.70 1.18 1.61
C LYS A 5 -23.43 2.33 0.90
N ARG A 6 -24.32 3.05 1.61
CA ARG A 6 -25.06 4.20 1.07
C ARG A 6 -24.27 5.51 1.15
N PHE A 7 -23.18 5.56 1.91
CA PHE A 7 -22.42 6.78 2.12
C PHE A 7 -21.21 6.88 1.18
N GLY A 8 -20.86 8.10 0.81
CA GLY A 8 -19.65 8.40 0.05
C GLY A 8 -18.37 8.09 0.84
N LYS A 9 -17.24 8.01 0.14
CA LYS A 9 -15.92 7.63 0.70
C LYS A 9 -15.50 8.50 1.88
N GLY A 10 -15.68 9.84 1.79
CA GLY A 10 -15.33 10.77 2.87
C GLY A 10 -16.14 10.52 4.14
N THR A 11 -17.45 10.29 4.04
CA THR A 11 -18.32 9.96 5.19
C THR A 11 -17.88 8.63 5.82
N ARG A 12 -17.57 7.64 5.01
CA ARG A 12 -17.05 6.35 5.53
C ARG A 12 -15.70 6.51 6.22
N ALA A 13 -14.79 7.31 5.67
CA ALA A 13 -13.49 7.58 6.32
C ALA A 13 -13.66 8.18 7.73
N VAL A 14 -14.69 9.01 7.95
CA VAL A 14 -14.98 9.63 9.24
C VAL A 14 -15.65 8.67 10.22
N HIS A 15 -16.55 7.80 9.76
CA HIS A 15 -17.46 7.05 10.61
C HIS A 15 -17.22 5.53 10.66
N ALA A 16 -16.50 4.96 9.67
CA ALA A 16 -16.29 3.52 9.60
C ALA A 16 -15.63 2.97 10.87
N GLY A 17 -16.20 1.90 11.41
CA GLY A 17 -15.69 1.21 12.60
C GLY A 17 -15.80 1.99 13.91
N VAL A 18 -16.33 3.22 13.91
CA VAL A 18 -16.40 4.06 15.10
C VAL A 18 -17.85 4.27 15.53
N GLU A 19 -18.20 3.71 16.69
CA GLU A 19 -19.46 3.95 17.37
C GLU A 19 -19.20 4.63 18.71
N PRO A 20 -20.11 5.50 19.19
CA PRO A 20 -19.98 6.08 20.54
C PRO A 20 -19.87 4.98 21.60
N ASP A 21 -18.94 5.16 22.55
CA ASP A 21 -18.76 4.21 23.64
C ASP A 21 -20.05 4.05 24.47
N PRO A 22 -20.58 2.85 24.64
CA PRO A 22 -21.90 2.66 25.27
C PRO A 22 -21.90 2.98 26.78
N SER A 23 -20.75 3.03 27.42
CA SER A 23 -20.65 3.32 28.87
C SER A 23 -20.52 4.80 29.18
N THR A 24 -19.91 5.59 28.27
CA THR A 24 -19.59 7.00 28.51
C THR A 24 -20.17 7.94 27.47
N GLY A 25 -20.57 7.44 26.29
CA GLY A 25 -20.97 8.26 25.14
C GLY A 25 -19.80 8.91 24.43
N ALA A 26 -18.55 8.52 24.71
CA ALA A 26 -17.37 9.05 24.04
C ALA A 26 -17.45 8.80 22.53
N ILE A 27 -17.31 9.86 21.72
CA ILE A 27 -17.44 9.80 20.26
C ILE A 27 -16.25 9.08 19.59
N MET A 28 -15.08 9.07 20.22
CA MET A 28 -13.91 8.36 19.75
C MET A 28 -13.77 7.03 20.47
N THR A 29 -13.42 5.97 19.77
CA THR A 29 -13.18 4.64 20.33
C THR A 29 -12.13 4.71 21.45
N PRO A 30 -12.42 4.22 22.68
CA PRO A 30 -11.43 4.18 23.76
C PRO A 30 -10.21 3.31 23.42
N ILE A 31 -9.07 3.62 24.02
CA ILE A 31 -7.86 2.78 23.92
C ILE A 31 -7.93 1.70 25.00
N PHE A 32 -8.23 0.46 24.59
CA PHE A 32 -8.23 -0.68 25.50
C PHE A 32 -6.82 -1.28 25.61
N GLN A 33 -5.95 -0.59 26.33
CA GLN A 33 -4.56 -1.00 26.55
C GLN A 33 -4.48 -2.08 27.63
N THR A 34 -4.90 -3.30 27.27
CA THR A 34 -4.94 -4.46 28.16
C THR A 34 -4.56 -5.74 27.42
N SER A 35 -4.00 -6.71 28.13
CA SER A 35 -3.73 -8.04 27.60
C SER A 35 -4.88 -9.02 27.80
N THR A 36 -5.66 -8.87 28.88
CA THR A 36 -6.65 -9.88 29.30
C THR A 36 -7.94 -9.24 29.80
N TYR A 37 -9.01 -10.02 29.82
CA TYR A 37 -10.35 -9.60 30.24
C TYR A 37 -10.91 -10.59 31.25
N VAL A 38 -11.63 -10.07 32.28
CA VAL A 38 -12.25 -10.88 33.30
C VAL A 38 -13.48 -11.58 32.74
N GLN A 39 -13.62 -12.87 33.00
CA GLN A 39 -14.80 -13.66 32.69
C GLN A 39 -15.74 -13.72 33.92
N GLU A 40 -17.04 -13.79 33.68
CA GLU A 40 -18.04 -13.93 34.74
C GLU A 40 -18.05 -15.34 35.32
N ALA A 41 -17.79 -16.35 34.46
CA ALA A 41 -17.57 -17.77 34.79
C ALA A 41 -16.68 -18.38 33.71
N VAL A 42 -16.22 -19.62 33.91
CA VAL A 42 -15.42 -20.34 32.92
C VAL A 42 -16.16 -20.39 31.57
N GLY A 43 -15.61 -19.79 30.54
CA GLY A 43 -16.21 -19.68 29.20
C GLY A 43 -17.33 -18.66 29.06
N VAL A 44 -17.67 -17.89 30.11
CA VAL A 44 -18.70 -16.84 30.08
C VAL A 44 -18.05 -15.47 30.11
N HIS A 45 -17.97 -14.82 28.94
CA HIS A 45 -17.28 -13.56 28.72
C HIS A 45 -18.10 -12.61 27.85
N LYS A 46 -17.72 -11.31 27.81
CA LYS A 46 -18.40 -10.26 27.03
C LYS A 46 -17.94 -10.16 25.56
N GLY A 47 -17.43 -11.26 24.99
CA GLY A 47 -16.88 -11.30 23.63
C GLY A 47 -15.36 -11.05 23.56
N TRP A 48 -14.73 -10.77 24.70
CA TRP A 48 -13.29 -10.45 24.81
C TRP A 48 -12.65 -11.38 25.85
N GLU A 49 -11.52 -11.99 25.50
CA GLU A 49 -10.80 -12.91 26.39
C GLU A 49 -9.32 -12.51 26.52
N TYR A 50 -8.68 -12.24 25.40
CA TYR A 50 -7.24 -11.94 25.32
C TYR A 50 -6.91 -11.08 24.11
N SER A 51 -6.11 -10.02 24.29
CA SER A 51 -5.90 -8.98 23.26
C SER A 51 -5.16 -9.47 22.02
N ARG A 52 -4.37 -10.57 22.10
CA ARG A 52 -3.78 -11.15 20.89
C ARG A 52 -4.88 -11.68 19.95
N SER A 53 -5.89 -12.34 20.49
CA SER A 53 -7.02 -12.85 19.71
C SER A 53 -7.97 -11.71 19.31
N HIS A 54 -8.45 -10.93 20.29
CA HIS A 54 -9.41 -9.84 20.08
C HIS A 54 -9.16 -8.67 21.02
N ASN A 55 -9.22 -7.44 20.47
CA ASN A 55 -9.14 -6.20 21.23
C ASN A 55 -10.15 -5.18 20.69
N PRO A 56 -10.94 -4.48 21.50
CA PRO A 56 -11.99 -3.59 21.00
C PRO A 56 -11.47 -2.44 20.13
N THR A 57 -10.31 -1.84 20.47
CA THR A 57 -9.73 -0.75 19.67
C THR A 57 -9.25 -1.26 18.30
N ARG A 58 -8.57 -2.42 18.29
CA ARG A 58 -8.16 -3.06 17.02
C ARG A 58 -9.37 -3.50 16.19
N ALA A 59 -10.42 -4.05 16.79
CA ALA A 59 -11.62 -4.48 16.09
C ALA A 59 -12.34 -3.31 15.40
N ALA A 60 -12.39 -2.13 16.04
CA ALA A 60 -12.91 -0.91 15.43
C ALA A 60 -12.10 -0.53 14.17
N LEU A 61 -10.77 -0.61 14.25
CA LEU A 61 -9.89 -0.37 13.11
C LEU A 61 -10.08 -1.40 11.99
N GLU A 62 -10.15 -2.69 12.33
CA GLU A 62 -10.39 -3.78 11.37
C GLU A 62 -11.72 -3.59 10.62
N THR A 63 -12.77 -3.15 11.33
CA THR A 63 -14.06 -2.77 10.72
C THR A 63 -13.90 -1.59 9.77
N ALA A 64 -13.14 -0.55 10.16
CA ALA A 64 -12.90 0.61 9.31
C ALA A 64 -12.17 0.22 8.01
N PHE A 65 -11.16 -0.64 8.06
CA PHE A 65 -10.48 -1.15 6.87
C PHE A 65 -11.43 -1.90 5.94
N ALA A 66 -12.23 -2.82 6.50
CA ALA A 66 -13.21 -3.58 5.73
C ALA A 66 -14.20 -2.64 5.00
N GLU A 67 -14.76 -1.64 5.69
CA GLU A 67 -15.72 -0.72 5.09
C GLU A 67 -15.10 0.16 4.01
N LEU A 68 -13.87 0.64 4.19
CA LEU A 68 -13.19 1.51 3.22
C LEU A 68 -12.89 0.78 1.92
N GLU A 69 -12.51 -0.48 1.98
CA GLU A 69 -12.20 -1.33 0.81
C GLU A 69 -13.44 -2.03 0.21
N ASN A 70 -14.66 -1.75 0.68
CA ASN A 70 -15.87 -2.50 0.30
C ASN A 70 -15.78 -4.00 0.64
N GLY A 71 -14.97 -4.38 1.63
CA GLY A 71 -14.85 -5.72 2.16
C GLY A 71 -15.87 -6.01 3.27
N THR A 72 -15.80 -7.21 3.84
CA THR A 72 -16.58 -7.67 5.00
C THR A 72 -15.70 -8.01 6.19
N HIS A 73 -14.45 -8.35 5.93
CA HIS A 73 -13.47 -8.76 6.93
C HIS A 73 -12.19 -7.94 6.79
N GLY A 74 -11.74 -7.34 7.88
CA GLY A 74 -10.48 -6.63 7.98
C GLY A 74 -9.59 -7.23 9.07
N LEU A 75 -8.29 -7.23 8.86
CA LEU A 75 -7.29 -7.66 9.83
C LEU A 75 -6.19 -6.61 9.93
N ALA A 76 -5.77 -6.28 11.15
CA ALA A 76 -4.72 -5.31 11.43
C ALA A 76 -3.47 -6.00 11.97
N PHE A 77 -2.30 -5.71 11.37
CA PHE A 77 -1.03 -6.38 11.61
C PHE A 77 0.04 -5.41 12.11
N ALA A 78 1.06 -5.94 12.80
CA ALA A 78 2.20 -5.17 13.30
C ALA A 78 3.06 -4.49 12.20
N SER A 79 2.93 -4.90 10.94
CA SER A 79 3.57 -4.26 9.78
C SER A 79 2.95 -4.76 8.47
N GLY A 80 3.20 -4.05 7.36
CA GLY A 80 2.82 -4.54 6.03
C GLY A 80 3.45 -5.90 5.70
N LEU A 81 4.73 -6.10 6.02
CA LEU A 81 5.39 -7.40 5.80
C LEU A 81 4.77 -8.52 6.64
N ALA A 82 4.31 -8.23 7.87
CA ALA A 82 3.61 -9.22 8.68
C ALA A 82 2.27 -9.63 8.05
N ALA A 83 1.56 -8.71 7.40
CA ALA A 83 0.35 -9.00 6.64
C ALA A 83 0.64 -9.90 5.43
N ILE A 84 1.68 -9.58 4.65
CA ILE A 84 2.13 -10.39 3.50
C ILE A 84 2.56 -11.80 3.94
N ASP A 85 3.35 -11.90 5.01
CA ASP A 85 3.82 -13.16 5.56
C ASP A 85 2.68 -14.10 5.96
N VAL A 86 1.60 -13.53 6.54
CA VAL A 86 0.40 -14.29 6.90
C VAL A 86 -0.33 -14.84 5.68
N VAL A 87 -0.43 -14.09 4.58
CA VAL A 87 -1.00 -14.59 3.33
C VAL A 87 -0.17 -15.77 2.80
N LEU A 88 1.16 -15.63 2.75
CA LEU A 88 2.04 -16.68 2.25
C LEU A 88 2.02 -17.95 3.13
N LYS A 89 1.82 -17.82 4.43
CA LYS A 89 1.68 -18.96 5.36
C LYS A 89 0.39 -19.78 5.16
N THR A 90 -0.54 -19.34 4.33
CA THR A 90 -1.66 -20.18 3.89
C THR A 90 -1.24 -21.24 2.85
N LEU A 91 -0.09 -21.04 2.20
CA LEU A 91 0.46 -21.91 1.17
C LEU A 91 1.24 -23.09 1.77
N LYS A 92 1.44 -24.12 0.97
CA LYS A 92 2.18 -25.35 1.32
C LYS A 92 3.41 -25.49 0.43
N PRO A 93 4.45 -26.22 0.88
CA PRO A 93 5.58 -26.56 0.04
C PRO A 93 5.12 -27.19 -1.29
N GLY A 94 5.63 -26.69 -2.40
CA GLY A 94 5.22 -27.07 -3.76
C GLY A 94 4.14 -26.19 -4.39
N ASP A 95 3.45 -25.36 -3.61
CA ASP A 95 2.55 -24.33 -4.17
C ASP A 95 3.35 -23.25 -4.90
N GLU A 96 2.74 -22.68 -5.93
CA GLU A 96 3.37 -21.66 -6.78
C GLU A 96 2.63 -20.33 -6.70
N VAL A 97 3.43 -19.25 -6.69
CA VAL A 97 2.96 -17.86 -6.65
C VAL A 97 3.46 -17.14 -7.89
N ILE A 98 2.54 -16.49 -8.61
CA ILE A 98 2.90 -15.54 -9.66
C ILE A 98 2.91 -14.14 -9.04
N ALA A 99 3.97 -13.38 -9.25
CA ALA A 99 4.14 -12.05 -8.67
C ALA A 99 4.63 -11.05 -9.72
N GLY A 100 4.31 -9.78 -9.53
CA GLY A 100 4.88 -8.71 -10.35
C GLY A 100 6.40 -8.67 -10.24
N GLN A 101 7.10 -8.37 -11.32
CA GLN A 101 8.56 -8.23 -11.31
C GLN A 101 9.00 -6.94 -10.62
N ASP A 102 8.18 -5.89 -10.69
CA ASP A 102 8.37 -4.61 -10.00
C ASP A 102 7.50 -4.62 -8.73
N LEU A 103 8.07 -5.07 -7.63
CA LEU A 103 7.45 -5.13 -6.31
C LEU A 103 8.28 -4.35 -5.29
N TYR A 104 7.62 -3.88 -4.24
CA TYR A 104 8.33 -3.37 -3.08
C TYR A 104 9.47 -4.32 -2.66
N GLY A 105 10.68 -3.76 -2.52
CA GLY A 105 11.88 -4.57 -2.24
C GLY A 105 11.77 -5.47 -0.99
N GLY A 106 11.00 -5.04 0.02
CA GLY A 106 10.69 -5.86 1.21
C GLY A 106 9.87 -7.09 0.88
N THR A 107 8.87 -6.97 0.00
CA THR A 107 8.02 -8.08 -0.46
C THR A 107 8.85 -9.09 -1.25
N ALA A 108 9.61 -8.62 -2.23
CA ALA A 108 10.48 -9.49 -3.04
C ALA A 108 11.53 -10.21 -2.18
N ARG A 109 12.11 -9.51 -1.19
CA ARG A 109 13.04 -10.12 -0.24
C ARG A 109 12.36 -11.19 0.61
N LEU A 110 11.18 -10.91 1.19
CA LEU A 110 10.41 -11.88 1.99
C LEU A 110 10.11 -13.15 1.17
N PHE A 111 9.72 -13.01 -0.09
CA PHE A 111 9.47 -14.14 -0.98
C PHE A 111 10.71 -14.99 -1.18
N ARG A 112 11.84 -14.38 -1.57
CA ARG A 112 13.07 -15.06 -1.94
C ARG A 112 13.82 -15.65 -0.76
N THR A 113 13.87 -14.95 0.39
CA THR A 113 14.73 -15.35 1.52
C THR A 113 14.01 -16.14 2.60
N ASN A 114 12.69 -15.98 2.72
CA ASN A 114 11.92 -16.64 3.77
C ASN A 114 11.04 -17.78 3.23
N HIS A 115 10.26 -17.53 2.17
CA HIS A 115 9.27 -18.51 1.71
C HIS A 115 9.80 -19.45 0.62
N ALA A 116 10.65 -19.01 -0.29
CA ALA A 116 11.25 -19.90 -1.28
C ALA A 116 12.06 -21.04 -0.64
N PRO A 117 12.89 -20.82 0.41
CA PRO A 117 13.54 -21.92 1.13
C PRO A 117 12.58 -22.87 1.84
N MET A 118 11.33 -22.45 2.11
CA MET A 118 10.27 -23.31 2.67
C MET A 118 9.54 -24.12 1.59
N GLY A 119 9.96 -24.03 0.34
CA GLY A 119 9.43 -24.82 -0.78
C GLY A 119 8.30 -24.14 -1.56
N ILE A 120 8.04 -22.85 -1.35
CA ILE A 120 7.12 -22.07 -2.20
C ILE A 120 7.89 -21.62 -3.45
N VAL A 121 7.31 -21.79 -4.63
CA VAL A 121 7.92 -21.40 -5.89
C VAL A 121 7.36 -20.05 -6.36
N PHE A 122 8.23 -19.11 -6.71
CA PHE A 122 7.83 -17.78 -7.17
C PHE A 122 8.20 -17.56 -8.64
N HIS A 123 7.22 -17.10 -9.42
CA HIS A 123 7.37 -16.68 -10.81
C HIS A 123 7.17 -15.16 -10.89
N PHE A 124 8.24 -14.42 -11.19
CA PHE A 124 8.15 -12.97 -11.35
C PHE A 124 7.92 -12.64 -12.82
N VAL A 125 6.82 -11.95 -13.12
CA VAL A 125 6.40 -11.59 -14.48
C VAL A 125 6.01 -10.12 -14.58
N ASP A 126 6.02 -9.57 -15.80
CA ASP A 126 5.42 -8.26 -16.06
C ASP A 126 3.89 -8.38 -16.03
N THR A 127 3.29 -7.93 -14.93
CA THR A 127 1.85 -8.02 -14.71
C THR A 127 1.04 -6.96 -15.46
N GLN A 128 1.70 -5.96 -16.08
CA GLN A 128 1.03 -5.03 -17.00
C GLN A 128 0.48 -5.76 -18.23
N ASN A 129 1.06 -6.91 -18.57
CA ASN A 129 0.61 -7.76 -19.65
C ASN A 129 -0.08 -9.02 -19.11
N PRO A 130 -1.43 -9.08 -19.10
CA PRO A 130 -2.16 -10.25 -18.59
C PRO A 130 -1.82 -11.57 -19.29
N ALA A 131 -1.36 -11.53 -20.55
CA ALA A 131 -0.95 -12.74 -21.28
C ALA A 131 0.30 -13.40 -20.66
N LEU A 132 1.22 -12.61 -20.06
CA LEU A 132 2.38 -13.15 -19.35
C LEU A 132 1.95 -13.79 -18.02
N VAL A 133 0.95 -13.21 -17.35
CA VAL A 133 0.36 -13.82 -16.14
C VAL A 133 -0.30 -15.15 -16.52
N GLU A 134 -1.10 -15.19 -17.58
CA GLU A 134 -1.76 -16.41 -18.04
C GLU A 134 -0.77 -17.51 -18.44
N ALA A 135 0.31 -17.15 -19.13
CA ALA A 135 1.35 -18.10 -19.56
C ALA A 135 2.12 -18.71 -18.37
N ALA A 136 2.18 -18.03 -17.23
CA ALA A 136 2.83 -18.51 -16.01
C ALA A 136 1.92 -19.39 -15.14
N ILE A 137 0.59 -19.39 -15.36
CA ILE A 137 -0.38 -20.19 -14.60
C ILE A 137 -0.21 -21.67 -14.93
N ASN A 138 -0.18 -22.50 -13.87
CA ASN A 138 -0.18 -23.95 -13.97
C ASN A 138 -0.97 -24.57 -12.79
N ASP A 139 -1.06 -25.91 -12.72
CA ASP A 139 -1.88 -26.63 -11.73
C ASP A 139 -1.45 -26.40 -10.27
N ARG A 140 -0.21 -25.97 -10.05
CA ARG A 140 0.34 -25.66 -8.71
C ARG A 140 0.18 -24.21 -8.33
N THR A 141 -0.23 -23.34 -9.26
CA THR A 141 -0.45 -21.92 -8.96
C THR A 141 -1.62 -21.76 -7.98
N LYS A 142 -1.39 -21.14 -6.82
CA LYS A 142 -2.38 -20.90 -5.76
C LYS A 142 -2.64 -19.44 -5.51
N LEU A 143 -1.69 -18.57 -5.86
CA LEU A 143 -1.76 -17.14 -5.58
C LEU A 143 -1.16 -16.35 -6.75
N VAL A 144 -1.86 -15.28 -7.13
CA VAL A 144 -1.27 -14.19 -7.91
C VAL A 144 -1.17 -12.97 -6.97
N TRP A 145 0.04 -12.41 -6.86
CA TRP A 145 0.34 -11.25 -6.05
C TRP A 145 0.64 -10.05 -6.94
N LEU A 146 -0.20 -9.03 -6.86
CA LEU A 146 -0.03 -7.78 -7.59
C LEU A 146 0.32 -6.64 -6.66
N GLU A 147 1.02 -5.64 -7.20
CA GLU A 147 1.15 -4.31 -6.64
C GLU A 147 0.76 -3.31 -7.75
N SER A 148 -0.19 -2.42 -7.49
CA SER A 148 -0.64 -1.46 -8.50
C SER A 148 -1.24 -0.21 -7.84
N PRO A 149 -0.67 1.00 -8.07
CA PRO A 149 0.58 1.27 -8.81
C PRO A 149 1.81 0.68 -8.13
N THR A 150 2.87 0.34 -8.90
CA THR A 150 4.10 -0.24 -8.37
C THR A 150 5.06 0.80 -7.79
N ASN A 151 5.98 0.36 -6.93
CA ASN A 151 7.06 1.16 -6.37
C ASN A 151 8.43 0.70 -6.95
N PRO A 152 9.23 1.53 -7.63
CA PRO A 152 9.05 2.99 -7.77
C PRO A 152 8.51 3.46 -9.12
N LEU A 153 8.22 2.57 -10.07
CA LEU A 153 8.00 2.89 -11.49
C LEU A 153 6.57 3.31 -11.82
N MET A 154 5.65 3.28 -10.86
CA MET A 154 4.22 3.62 -11.05
C MET A 154 3.54 2.78 -12.15
N GLN A 155 3.98 1.54 -12.37
CA GLN A 155 3.35 0.63 -13.33
C GLN A 155 1.94 0.27 -12.87
N ILE A 156 1.04 0.13 -13.83
CA ILE A 156 -0.38 -0.14 -13.57
C ILE A 156 -0.74 -1.50 -14.13
N THR A 157 -1.27 -2.37 -13.27
CA THR A 157 -1.84 -3.66 -13.68
C THR A 157 -3.36 -3.57 -13.77
N ASP A 158 -3.96 -4.11 -14.82
CA ASP A 158 -5.40 -4.29 -14.95
C ASP A 158 -5.87 -5.42 -14.02
N ILE A 159 -6.36 -5.03 -12.84
CA ILE A 159 -6.80 -5.98 -11.80
C ILE A 159 -7.95 -6.85 -12.31
N ALA A 160 -8.91 -6.26 -13.03
CA ALA A 160 -10.06 -7.01 -13.54
C ALA A 160 -9.65 -8.04 -14.60
N ALA A 161 -8.70 -7.71 -15.47
CA ALA A 161 -8.17 -8.64 -16.46
C ALA A 161 -7.47 -9.83 -15.78
N VAL A 162 -6.66 -9.59 -14.76
CA VAL A 162 -6.01 -10.68 -14.01
C VAL A 162 -7.03 -11.49 -13.21
N ALA A 163 -8.03 -10.85 -12.58
CA ALA A 163 -9.11 -11.54 -11.87
C ALA A 163 -9.90 -12.49 -12.79
N ALA A 164 -10.11 -12.11 -14.06
CA ALA A 164 -10.74 -12.97 -15.05
C ALA A 164 -9.94 -14.25 -15.37
N LEU A 165 -8.62 -14.22 -15.18
CA LEU A 165 -7.74 -15.38 -15.34
C LEU A 165 -7.72 -16.28 -14.11
N THR A 166 -7.69 -15.69 -12.92
CA THR A 166 -7.50 -16.41 -11.64
C THR A 166 -8.79 -17.05 -11.13
N LYS A 167 -9.90 -16.32 -11.19
CA LYS A 167 -11.18 -16.73 -10.59
C LYS A 167 -11.73 -18.07 -11.13
N PRO A 168 -11.77 -18.33 -12.45
CA PRO A 168 -12.26 -19.62 -12.97
C PRO A 168 -11.38 -20.80 -12.57
N ARG A 169 -10.14 -20.55 -12.18
CA ARG A 169 -9.13 -21.56 -11.82
C ARG A 169 -9.01 -21.76 -10.30
N GLY A 170 -9.79 -21.03 -9.49
CA GLY A 170 -9.72 -21.07 -8.03
C GLY A 170 -8.38 -20.58 -7.46
N ILE A 171 -7.67 -19.72 -8.19
CA ILE A 171 -6.42 -19.11 -7.78
C ILE A 171 -6.74 -17.80 -7.05
N LEU A 172 -6.19 -17.59 -5.85
CA LEU A 172 -6.38 -16.35 -5.12
C LEU A 172 -5.66 -15.18 -5.80
N LEU A 173 -6.31 -14.04 -5.84
CA LEU A 173 -5.74 -12.77 -6.30
C LEU A 173 -5.58 -11.82 -5.11
N ALA A 174 -4.34 -11.55 -4.72
CA ALA A 174 -3.99 -10.55 -3.72
C ALA A 174 -3.41 -9.30 -4.38
N VAL A 175 -3.83 -8.13 -3.93
CA VAL A 175 -3.37 -6.83 -4.45
C VAL A 175 -2.86 -5.96 -3.31
N ASP A 176 -1.61 -5.55 -3.39
CA ASP A 176 -1.05 -4.49 -2.58
C ASP A 176 -1.55 -3.14 -3.12
N ASN A 177 -2.46 -2.51 -2.39
CA ASN A 177 -3.14 -1.26 -2.74
C ASN A 177 -2.54 -0.04 -2.00
N THR A 178 -1.33 -0.17 -1.50
CA THR A 178 -0.70 0.83 -0.62
C THR A 178 -0.59 2.20 -1.28
N PHE A 179 -0.18 2.28 -2.56
CA PHE A 179 0.02 3.56 -3.26
C PHE A 179 -1.28 4.28 -3.60
N ALA A 180 -2.31 3.53 -3.96
CA ALA A 180 -3.61 4.10 -4.31
C ALA A 180 -4.47 4.45 -3.10
N SER A 181 -4.39 3.67 -2.02
CA SER A 181 -5.35 3.69 -0.91
C SER A 181 -6.80 3.40 -1.34
N PRO A 182 -7.73 3.11 -0.41
CA PRO A 182 -9.15 2.90 -0.77
C PRO A 182 -9.84 4.16 -1.30
N MET A 183 -9.18 5.32 -1.19
CA MET A 183 -9.71 6.57 -1.75
C MET A 183 -9.64 6.58 -3.28
N LEU A 184 -8.56 6.04 -3.84
CA LEU A 184 -8.35 6.05 -5.29
C LEU A 184 -8.73 4.72 -5.96
N GLN A 185 -8.49 3.58 -5.31
CA GLN A 185 -8.69 2.26 -5.90
C GLN A 185 -9.22 1.28 -4.86
N ARG A 186 -10.12 0.41 -5.25
CA ARG A 186 -10.65 -0.68 -4.41
C ARG A 186 -10.56 -2.00 -5.18
N PRO A 187 -9.48 -2.75 -5.02
CA PRO A 187 -9.23 -3.98 -5.77
C PRO A 187 -10.33 -5.04 -5.63
N LEU A 188 -11.03 -5.11 -4.47
CA LEU A 188 -12.16 -6.02 -4.29
C LEU A 188 -13.35 -5.72 -5.23
N ASP A 189 -13.48 -4.49 -5.72
CA ASP A 189 -14.51 -4.12 -6.69
C ASP A 189 -14.11 -4.52 -8.12
N HIS A 190 -12.83 -4.81 -8.34
CA HIS A 190 -12.25 -5.29 -9.60
C HIS A 190 -11.99 -6.80 -9.61
N GLY A 191 -12.44 -7.54 -8.58
CA GLY A 191 -12.41 -8.99 -8.53
C GLY A 191 -11.22 -9.59 -7.76
N ALA A 192 -10.40 -8.80 -7.09
CA ALA A 192 -9.41 -9.30 -6.14
C ALA A 192 -10.09 -10.03 -4.96
N ASP A 193 -9.41 -11.02 -4.39
CA ASP A 193 -9.86 -11.78 -3.23
C ASP A 193 -9.33 -11.19 -1.92
N ILE A 194 -8.11 -10.65 -1.97
CA ILE A 194 -7.40 -10.06 -0.83
C ILE A 194 -6.84 -8.71 -1.23
N VAL A 195 -7.09 -7.70 -0.41
CA VAL A 195 -6.39 -6.40 -0.49
C VAL A 195 -5.43 -6.29 0.68
N MET A 196 -4.21 -5.92 0.38
CA MET A 196 -3.16 -5.64 1.35
C MET A 196 -2.86 -4.14 1.37
N HIS A 197 -2.55 -3.62 2.56
CA HIS A 197 -1.99 -2.28 2.74
C HIS A 197 -0.80 -2.28 3.71
N SER A 198 0.25 -1.56 3.34
CA SER A 198 1.12 -0.96 4.36
C SER A 198 0.39 0.25 4.93
N VAL A 199 -0.25 0.06 6.09
CA VAL A 199 -0.98 1.12 6.81
C VAL A 199 -0.06 2.25 7.25
N THR A 200 1.23 1.96 7.41
CA THR A 200 2.35 2.91 7.64
C THR A 200 2.31 4.12 6.71
N LYS A 201 1.71 3.97 5.51
CA LYS A 201 1.68 4.95 4.42
C LYS A 201 0.42 5.83 4.51
N TYR A 202 -0.32 5.99 3.43
CA TYR A 202 -1.50 6.86 3.34
C TYR A 202 -2.56 6.62 4.44
N LEU A 203 -2.81 5.37 4.83
CA LEU A 203 -3.84 5.05 5.82
C LEU A 203 -3.53 5.65 7.20
N GLY A 204 -2.30 5.49 7.70
CA GLY A 204 -1.82 6.18 8.89
C GLY A 204 -1.60 7.68 8.62
N GLY A 205 -0.78 7.99 7.63
CA GLY A 205 -0.60 9.30 7.01
C GLY A 205 0.15 10.34 7.84
N HIS A 206 0.69 9.98 9.03
CA HIS A 206 1.33 10.92 9.95
C HIS A 206 2.73 10.49 10.38
N SER A 207 3.33 9.51 9.69
CA SER A 207 4.70 9.01 9.92
C SER A 207 5.00 8.56 11.36
N ASP A 208 3.97 8.12 12.09
CA ASP A 208 4.00 7.82 13.52
C ASP A 208 3.69 6.35 13.85
N VAL A 209 3.29 5.53 12.86
CA VAL A 209 2.89 4.12 13.05
C VAL A 209 3.47 3.23 11.96
N VAL A 210 3.99 2.07 12.33
CA VAL A 210 4.28 0.96 11.43
C VAL A 210 3.19 -0.09 11.58
N MET A 211 2.41 -0.35 10.51
CA MET A 211 1.27 -1.27 10.58
C MET A 211 0.94 -1.82 9.19
N GLY A 212 0.27 -2.99 9.15
CA GLY A 212 -0.29 -3.59 7.93
C GLY A 212 -1.78 -3.88 8.06
N ALA A 213 -2.45 -4.07 6.93
CA ALA A 213 -3.83 -4.52 6.87
C ALA A 213 -4.05 -5.55 5.76
N LEU A 214 -5.00 -6.45 5.99
CA LEU A 214 -5.62 -7.28 4.96
C LEU A 214 -7.13 -7.06 4.98
N VAL A 215 -7.75 -7.07 3.81
CA VAL A 215 -9.21 -6.99 3.66
C VAL A 215 -9.66 -8.01 2.66
N THR A 216 -10.76 -8.71 2.97
CA THR A 216 -11.43 -9.66 2.07
C THR A 216 -12.96 -9.59 2.19
N LYS A 217 -13.66 -10.11 1.19
CA LYS A 217 -15.13 -10.31 1.25
C LYS A 217 -15.51 -11.72 1.74
N ASP A 218 -14.57 -12.66 1.69
CA ASP A 218 -14.83 -14.09 1.89
C ASP A 218 -14.40 -14.55 3.28
N ALA A 219 -15.35 -15.06 4.06
CA ALA A 219 -15.10 -15.65 5.37
C ALA A 219 -14.20 -16.91 5.28
N ALA A 220 -14.22 -17.64 4.16
CA ALA A 220 -13.35 -18.79 3.96
C ALA A 220 -11.88 -18.39 3.79
N ILE A 221 -11.61 -17.15 3.37
CA ILE A 221 -10.26 -16.55 3.33
C ILE A 221 -9.90 -15.93 4.68
N ASP A 222 -10.83 -15.20 5.33
CA ASP A 222 -10.59 -14.54 6.63
C ASP A 222 -10.20 -15.53 7.73
N GLY A 223 -10.91 -16.64 7.85
CA GLY A 223 -10.71 -17.61 8.93
C GLY A 223 -9.28 -18.14 9.04
N PRO A 224 -8.68 -18.69 7.97
CA PRO A 224 -7.26 -19.09 7.96
C PRO A 224 -6.30 -17.94 8.24
N LEU A 225 -6.51 -16.77 7.65
CA LEU A 225 -5.66 -15.59 7.87
C LEU A 225 -5.67 -15.15 9.33
N ARG A 226 -6.84 -15.07 9.96
CA ARG A 226 -7.03 -14.71 11.37
C ARG A 226 -6.41 -15.75 12.31
N THR A 227 -6.54 -17.03 11.97
CA THR A 227 -5.90 -18.12 12.72
C THR A 227 -4.37 -17.99 12.71
N ILE A 228 -3.78 -17.77 11.54
CA ILE A 228 -2.33 -17.59 11.39
C ILE A 228 -1.86 -16.31 12.10
N GLN A 229 -2.59 -15.19 11.93
CA GLN A 229 -2.31 -13.93 12.63
C GLN A 229 -2.22 -14.14 14.16
N ASN A 230 -3.22 -14.81 14.73
CA ASN A 230 -3.27 -15.09 16.17
C ASN A 230 -2.13 -16.02 16.62
N ASN A 231 -1.87 -17.09 15.87
CA ASN A 231 -0.83 -18.08 16.20
C ASN A 231 0.59 -17.49 16.11
N CYS A 232 0.86 -16.64 15.10
CA CYS A 232 2.13 -15.97 14.95
C CYS A 232 2.27 -14.72 15.84
N GLY A 233 1.15 -14.21 16.40
CA GLY A 233 1.14 -12.98 17.18
C GLY A 233 1.37 -11.71 16.36
N ALA A 234 1.15 -11.76 15.04
CA ALA A 234 1.41 -10.67 14.09
C ALA A 234 0.32 -9.57 14.15
N ILE A 235 -0.08 -9.16 15.33
CA ILE A 235 -1.23 -8.26 15.57
C ILE A 235 -0.80 -6.80 15.70
N ALA A 236 -1.68 -5.87 15.30
CA ALA A 236 -1.57 -4.46 15.65
C ALA A 236 -1.90 -4.21 17.13
N GLN A 237 -1.20 -3.29 17.78
CA GLN A 237 -1.41 -2.91 19.17
C GLN A 237 -2.56 -1.90 19.32
N PRO A 238 -3.19 -1.79 20.51
CA PRO A 238 -4.34 -0.89 20.70
C PRO A 238 -4.01 0.59 20.49
N PHE A 239 -2.86 1.06 20.96
CA PHE A 239 -2.46 2.45 20.80
C PHE A 239 -2.22 2.82 19.33
N ASP A 240 -1.48 1.99 18.61
CA ASP A 240 -1.25 2.16 17.17
C ASP A 240 -2.58 2.10 16.39
N SER A 241 -3.48 1.20 16.77
CA SER A 241 -4.82 1.10 16.19
C SER A 241 -5.64 2.38 16.38
N PHE A 242 -5.53 3.02 17.57
CA PHE A 242 -6.16 4.30 17.84
C PHE A 242 -5.59 5.44 16.98
N LEU A 243 -4.27 5.51 16.83
CA LEU A 243 -3.61 6.52 15.98
C LEU A 243 -4.07 6.39 14.52
N VAL A 244 -4.15 5.15 14.01
CA VAL A 244 -4.63 4.92 12.64
C VAL A 244 -6.12 5.24 12.50
N LEU A 245 -6.99 4.85 13.45
CA LEU A 245 -8.41 5.26 13.44
C LEU A 245 -8.55 6.79 13.37
N ARG A 246 -7.71 7.51 14.09
CA ARG A 246 -7.66 8.98 14.05
C ARG A 246 -7.19 9.47 12.68
N GLY A 247 -6.14 8.87 12.11
CA GLY A 247 -5.60 9.20 10.79
C GLY A 247 -6.60 8.97 9.65
N LEU A 248 -7.36 7.88 9.71
CA LEU A 248 -8.37 7.54 8.70
C LEU A 248 -9.44 8.61 8.52
N LYS A 249 -9.81 9.33 9.60
CA LYS A 249 -10.85 10.37 9.53
C LYS A 249 -10.52 11.52 8.58
N THR A 250 -9.25 11.73 8.28
CA THR A 250 -8.77 12.76 7.32
C THR A 250 -8.20 12.16 6.03
N LEU A 251 -8.28 10.84 5.84
CA LEU A 251 -7.67 10.15 4.70
C LEU A 251 -8.13 10.76 3.37
N HIS A 252 -9.42 10.98 3.19
CA HIS A 252 -9.97 11.53 1.95
C HIS A 252 -9.43 12.93 1.64
N LEU A 253 -9.32 13.81 2.66
CA LEU A 253 -8.76 15.17 2.50
C LEU A 253 -7.27 15.14 2.16
N ARG A 254 -6.52 14.26 2.81
CA ARG A 254 -5.07 14.13 2.58
C ARG A 254 -4.78 13.58 1.18
N VAL A 255 -5.50 12.53 0.77
CA VAL A 255 -5.33 11.95 -0.57
C VAL A 255 -5.75 12.93 -1.66
N GLU A 256 -6.88 13.63 -1.51
CA GLU A 256 -7.31 14.66 -2.45
C GLU A 256 -6.26 15.77 -2.61
N ARG A 257 -5.72 16.29 -1.50
CA ARG A 257 -4.68 17.32 -1.54
C ARG A 257 -3.37 16.79 -2.14
N SER A 258 -2.95 15.59 -1.77
CA SER A 258 -1.76 14.94 -2.34
C SER A 258 -1.90 14.73 -3.86
N CYS A 259 -3.07 14.30 -4.34
CA CYS A 259 -3.35 14.18 -5.79
C CYS A 259 -3.30 15.54 -6.51
N PHE A 260 -3.93 16.57 -5.90
CA PHE A 260 -3.90 17.93 -6.45
C PHE A 260 -2.46 18.46 -6.59
N ASN A 261 -1.67 18.33 -5.53
CA ASN A 261 -0.27 18.75 -5.51
C ASN A 261 0.58 17.92 -6.50
N GLY A 262 0.38 16.59 -6.49
CA GLY A 262 1.08 15.66 -7.37
C GLY A 262 0.85 15.96 -8.84
N ARG A 263 -0.40 16.23 -9.23
CA ARG A 263 -0.72 16.61 -10.60
C ARG A 263 0.03 17.86 -11.04
N LYS A 264 0.02 18.93 -10.23
CA LYS A 264 0.72 20.17 -10.55
C LYS A 264 2.23 19.95 -10.66
N ILE A 265 2.82 19.23 -9.72
CA ILE A 265 4.25 18.94 -9.71
C ILE A 265 4.64 18.05 -10.90
N ALA A 266 3.85 17.01 -11.23
CA ALA A 266 4.14 16.15 -12.37
C ALA A 266 4.17 16.92 -13.70
N HIS A 267 3.20 17.80 -13.94
CA HIS A 267 3.18 18.66 -15.13
C HIS A 267 4.35 19.63 -15.16
N TRP A 268 4.65 20.27 -14.03
CA TRP A 268 5.81 21.19 -13.94
C TRP A 268 7.12 20.45 -14.19
N LEU A 269 7.32 19.26 -13.61
CA LEU A 269 8.50 18.43 -13.86
C LEU A 269 8.65 18.03 -15.33
N LYS A 270 7.54 17.70 -16.02
CA LYS A 270 7.54 17.29 -17.43
C LYS A 270 8.07 18.40 -18.34
N GLU A 271 7.86 19.64 -17.97
CA GLU A 271 8.32 20.82 -18.73
C GLU A 271 9.69 21.34 -18.27
N HIS A 272 10.21 20.86 -17.13
CA HIS A 272 11.44 21.38 -16.56
C HIS A 272 12.68 20.98 -17.38
N PRO A 273 13.58 21.96 -17.76
CA PRO A 273 14.69 21.71 -18.70
C PRO A 273 15.71 20.68 -18.22
N LYS A 274 15.82 20.43 -16.90
CA LYS A 274 16.77 19.49 -16.28
C LYS A 274 16.18 18.12 -16.01
N VAL A 275 14.89 17.91 -16.28
CA VAL A 275 14.19 16.62 -16.16
C VAL A 275 14.14 15.94 -17.52
N GLY A 276 14.47 14.65 -17.54
CA GLY A 276 14.46 13.82 -18.77
C GLY A 276 13.14 13.11 -18.99
N LYS A 277 12.65 12.42 -17.97
CA LYS A 277 11.40 11.65 -18.03
C LYS A 277 10.67 11.75 -16.69
N VAL A 278 9.34 11.74 -16.73
CA VAL A 278 8.48 11.73 -15.55
C VAL A 278 7.56 10.51 -15.62
N TYR A 279 7.45 9.79 -14.53
CA TYR A 279 6.58 8.62 -14.38
C TYR A 279 5.41 9.00 -13.47
N TRP A 280 4.25 9.18 -14.06
CA TRP A 280 3.01 9.47 -13.35
C TRP A 280 1.81 8.98 -14.16
N PRO A 281 0.93 8.13 -13.62
CA PRO A 281 -0.14 7.48 -14.38
C PRO A 281 -1.17 8.45 -14.98
N GLY A 282 -1.18 9.71 -14.54
CA GLY A 282 -2.07 10.73 -15.07
C GLY A 282 -1.69 11.31 -16.43
N PHE A 283 -0.52 10.97 -16.97
CA PHE A 283 -0.15 11.36 -18.33
C PHE A 283 -0.72 10.39 -19.36
N GLU A 284 -1.28 10.91 -20.45
CA GLU A 284 -1.82 10.09 -21.55
C GLU A 284 -0.77 9.21 -22.23
N ASP A 285 0.51 9.62 -22.21
CA ASP A 285 1.63 8.84 -22.73
C ASP A 285 2.20 7.82 -21.73
N HIS A 286 1.65 7.70 -20.53
CA HIS A 286 2.00 6.64 -19.58
C HIS A 286 1.40 5.31 -20.04
N PRO A 287 2.16 4.19 -20.11
CA PRO A 287 1.67 2.91 -20.65
C PRO A 287 0.40 2.38 -19.95
N GLY A 288 0.24 2.68 -18.68
CA GLY A 288 -0.91 2.25 -17.87
C GLY A 288 -2.01 3.29 -17.72
N HIS A 289 -1.98 4.43 -18.44
CA HIS A 289 -2.93 5.52 -18.26
C HIS A 289 -4.39 5.10 -18.43
N GLU A 290 -4.73 4.41 -19.52
CA GLU A 290 -6.09 3.98 -19.79
C GLU A 290 -6.63 3.01 -18.72
N VAL A 291 -5.76 2.14 -18.20
CA VAL A 291 -6.12 1.24 -17.11
C VAL A 291 -6.34 2.03 -15.82
N ALA A 292 -5.44 2.95 -15.48
CA ALA A 292 -5.56 3.80 -14.31
C ALA A 292 -6.84 4.66 -14.38
N ALA A 293 -7.12 5.27 -15.52
CA ALA A 293 -8.30 6.13 -15.72
C ALA A 293 -9.65 5.41 -15.52
N ARG A 294 -9.74 4.10 -15.80
CA ARG A 294 -10.97 3.33 -15.57
C ARG A 294 -11.01 2.61 -14.23
N GLN A 295 -9.85 2.38 -13.59
CA GLN A 295 -9.72 1.57 -12.38
C GLN A 295 -9.57 2.43 -11.11
N MET A 296 -9.06 3.66 -11.26
CA MET A 296 -8.77 4.59 -10.18
C MET A 296 -9.62 5.87 -10.28
N ASP A 297 -9.91 6.52 -9.15
CA ASP A 297 -10.66 7.78 -9.14
C ASP A 297 -9.75 9.01 -9.39
N ASP A 298 -8.44 8.90 -9.16
CA ASP A 298 -7.39 9.86 -9.51
C ASP A 298 -6.04 9.13 -9.58
N PHE A 299 -4.98 9.80 -10.02
CA PHE A 299 -3.69 9.22 -10.37
C PHE A 299 -2.65 9.25 -9.23
N GLY A 300 -3.02 9.76 -8.06
CA GLY A 300 -2.20 9.76 -6.85
C GLY A 300 -1.14 10.88 -6.78
N GLY A 301 -0.52 10.96 -5.60
CA GLY A 301 0.55 11.91 -5.30
C GLY A 301 1.96 11.31 -5.35
N MET A 302 2.10 10.07 -5.82
CA MET A 302 3.40 9.46 -6.05
C MET A 302 3.89 9.80 -7.45
N ILE A 303 5.11 10.30 -7.55
CA ILE A 303 5.74 10.68 -8.82
C ILE A 303 7.17 10.13 -8.80
N ALA A 304 7.64 9.65 -9.94
CA ALA A 304 9.05 9.42 -10.14
C ALA A 304 9.53 10.20 -11.39
N PHE A 305 10.79 10.56 -11.39
CA PHE A 305 11.38 11.23 -12.54
C PHE A 305 12.87 10.90 -12.68
N GLU A 306 13.41 11.10 -13.87
CA GLU A 306 14.83 11.00 -14.16
C GLU A 306 15.40 12.39 -14.47
N ILE A 307 16.54 12.71 -13.87
CA ILE A 307 17.28 13.91 -14.27
C ILE A 307 17.96 13.70 -15.63
N LYS A 308 18.11 14.77 -16.40
CA LYS A 308 18.88 14.69 -17.65
C LYS A 308 20.32 14.30 -17.37
N GLY A 309 20.90 13.51 -18.28
CA GLY A 309 22.27 13.02 -18.16
C GLY A 309 22.44 11.81 -17.25
N ASN A 310 21.37 11.35 -16.56
CA ASN A 310 21.37 10.12 -15.77
C ASN A 310 22.59 9.98 -14.83
N ASN A 311 22.93 11.03 -14.11
CA ASN A 311 24.14 11.09 -13.29
C ASN A 311 23.83 10.83 -11.81
N LEU A 312 24.42 9.76 -11.27
CA LEU A 312 24.22 9.31 -9.88
C LEU A 312 24.56 10.40 -8.83
N GLU A 313 25.69 11.10 -8.99
CA GLU A 313 26.11 12.09 -8.00
C GLU A 313 25.22 13.34 -8.07
N GLN A 314 24.79 13.74 -9.27
CA GLN A 314 23.84 14.85 -9.40
C GLN A 314 22.48 14.48 -8.77
N ALA A 315 22.00 13.27 -8.96
CA ALA A 315 20.76 12.78 -8.33
C ALA A 315 20.86 12.76 -6.80
N LYS A 316 21.97 12.25 -6.25
CA LYS A 316 22.23 12.27 -4.80
C LYS A 316 22.30 13.69 -4.24
N ASN A 317 22.97 14.60 -4.95
CA ASN A 317 23.06 16.00 -4.54
C ASN A 317 21.69 16.68 -4.60
N LEU A 318 20.88 16.38 -5.62
CA LEU A 318 19.52 16.89 -5.77
C LEU A 318 18.66 16.54 -4.55
N VAL A 319 18.59 15.26 -4.19
CA VAL A 319 17.73 14.82 -3.06
C VAL A 319 18.23 15.36 -1.71
N ALA A 320 19.52 15.69 -1.60
CA ALA A 320 20.11 16.31 -0.40
C ALA A 320 19.95 17.85 -0.37
N ALA A 321 19.64 18.49 -1.50
CA ALA A 321 19.52 19.94 -1.61
C ALA A 321 18.10 20.47 -1.39
N THR A 322 17.10 19.59 -1.31
CA THR A 322 15.73 19.98 -0.97
C THR A 322 15.63 20.45 0.47
N ARG A 323 14.68 21.34 0.76
CA ARG A 323 14.50 21.99 2.07
C ARG A 323 13.15 21.68 2.70
N ILE A 324 12.14 21.42 1.87
CA ILE A 324 10.79 21.04 2.28
C ILE A 324 10.59 19.53 2.09
N PHE A 325 10.94 19.02 0.89
CA PHE A 325 11.00 17.57 0.69
C PHE A 325 12.07 16.97 1.60
N ALA A 326 11.66 16.17 2.58
CA ALA A 326 12.61 15.49 3.45
C ALA A 326 13.22 14.27 2.72
N LEU A 327 14.56 14.19 2.71
CA LEU A 327 15.27 13.00 2.22
C LEU A 327 15.06 11.84 3.19
N ALA A 328 14.17 10.95 2.84
CA ALA A 328 13.80 9.80 3.69
C ALA A 328 13.16 8.69 2.88
N GLU A 329 13.27 7.47 3.37
CA GLU A 329 12.42 6.36 2.93
C GLU A 329 10.99 6.55 3.43
N SER A 330 10.04 5.82 2.89
CA SER A 330 8.62 5.86 3.14
C SER A 330 7.86 6.75 2.15
N LEU A 331 6.56 6.95 2.39
CA LEU A 331 5.66 7.70 1.51
C LEU A 331 4.28 7.90 2.17
N GLY A 332 3.45 8.72 1.55
CA GLY A 332 2.02 8.83 1.90
C GLY A 332 1.72 9.57 3.20
N GLY A 333 2.72 10.23 3.79
CA GLY A 333 2.56 11.14 4.92
C GLY A 333 1.96 12.48 4.51
N VAL A 334 1.65 13.31 5.51
CA VAL A 334 1.25 14.71 5.31
C VAL A 334 2.43 15.55 4.82
N GLU A 335 3.65 15.19 5.22
CA GLU A 335 4.91 15.77 4.76
C GLU A 335 5.35 15.18 3.40
N SER A 336 5.95 16.01 2.57
CA SER A 336 6.55 15.60 1.30
C SER A 336 7.91 14.94 1.52
N LEU A 337 8.11 13.77 0.88
CA LEU A 337 9.36 13.01 0.94
C LEU A 337 9.99 12.87 -0.44
N ILE A 338 11.31 12.82 -0.46
CA ILE A 338 12.13 12.58 -1.66
C ILE A 338 13.12 11.45 -1.37
N GLU A 339 13.31 10.56 -2.33
CA GLU A 339 14.33 9.51 -2.22
C GLU A 339 15.01 9.22 -3.56
N HIS A 340 16.19 8.61 -3.47
CA HIS A 340 16.92 8.05 -4.61
C HIS A 340 16.83 6.52 -4.53
N PRO A 341 15.91 5.85 -5.25
CA PRO A 341 15.65 4.43 -5.09
C PRO A 341 16.88 3.55 -5.27
N ALA A 342 17.73 3.82 -6.28
CA ALA A 342 18.90 3.01 -6.57
C ALA A 342 19.94 2.98 -5.43
N ALA A 343 20.03 4.02 -4.61
CA ALA A 343 20.95 4.11 -3.48
C ALA A 343 20.27 3.88 -2.10
N MET A 344 18.94 3.80 -2.05
CA MET A 344 18.14 3.65 -0.81
C MET A 344 17.31 2.38 -0.85
N THR A 345 16.04 2.46 -1.21
CA THR A 345 15.06 1.34 -1.14
C THR A 345 15.41 0.14 -2.03
N HIS A 346 16.15 0.34 -3.12
CA HIS A 346 16.58 -0.69 -4.07
C HIS A 346 18.10 -0.90 -4.08
N ALA A 347 18.83 -0.42 -3.08
CA ALA A 347 20.29 -0.57 -2.98
C ALA A 347 20.74 -2.04 -2.91
N SER A 348 19.88 -2.93 -2.38
CA SER A 348 20.14 -4.38 -2.33
C SER A 348 19.89 -5.12 -3.66
N VAL A 349 19.28 -4.46 -4.65
CA VAL A 349 19.03 -5.02 -5.99
C VAL A 349 20.28 -4.80 -6.85
N PRO A 350 20.85 -5.84 -7.51
CA PRO A 350 21.99 -5.67 -8.41
C PRO A 350 21.76 -4.62 -9.51
N ALA A 351 22.83 -3.92 -9.89
CA ALA A 351 22.72 -2.79 -10.83
C ALA A 351 22.16 -3.21 -12.21
N GLU A 352 22.52 -4.41 -12.67
CA GLU A 352 22.02 -4.98 -13.93
C GLU A 352 20.50 -5.18 -13.86
N ILE A 353 20.00 -5.73 -12.75
CA ILE A 353 18.55 -5.95 -12.54
C ILE A 353 17.83 -4.61 -12.41
N ARG A 354 18.40 -3.61 -11.72
CA ARG A 354 17.81 -2.26 -11.66
C ARG A 354 17.68 -1.66 -13.05
N ALA A 355 18.72 -1.82 -13.89
CA ALA A 355 18.71 -1.32 -15.27
C ALA A 355 17.64 -2.04 -16.12
N GLU A 356 17.49 -3.36 -16.00
CA GLU A 356 16.42 -4.12 -16.65
C GLU A 356 15.03 -3.67 -16.22
N LEU A 357 14.85 -3.33 -14.95
CA LEU A 357 13.61 -2.78 -14.41
C LEU A 357 13.35 -1.32 -14.83
N GLY A 358 14.36 -0.61 -15.35
CA GLY A 358 14.25 0.80 -15.71
C GLY A 358 14.53 1.77 -14.57
N ILE A 359 15.16 1.32 -13.49
CA ILE A 359 15.59 2.16 -12.36
C ILE A 359 17.01 2.65 -12.65
N SER A 360 17.13 3.83 -13.26
CA SER A 360 18.38 4.43 -13.65
C SER A 360 19.11 5.11 -12.47
N ASP A 361 20.38 5.47 -12.67
CA ASP A 361 21.18 6.20 -11.66
C ASP A 361 20.70 7.65 -11.43
N GLY A 362 19.98 8.22 -12.39
CA GLY A 362 19.36 9.55 -12.27
C GLY A 362 17.92 9.54 -11.77
N PHE A 363 17.42 8.38 -11.32
CA PHE A 363 16.03 8.18 -10.93
C PHE A 363 15.74 8.71 -9.53
N VAL A 364 14.69 9.52 -9.38
CA VAL A 364 14.23 10.13 -8.13
C VAL A 364 12.75 9.84 -7.94
N ARG A 365 12.34 9.50 -6.71
CA ARG A 365 10.92 9.32 -6.36
C ARG A 365 10.48 10.40 -5.37
N LEU A 366 9.30 10.97 -5.62
CA LEU A 366 8.59 11.89 -4.74
C LEU A 366 7.37 11.23 -4.13
N SER A 367 7.17 11.43 -2.85
CA SER A 367 5.89 11.27 -2.17
C SER A 367 5.38 12.66 -1.83
N VAL A 368 4.40 13.14 -2.58
CA VAL A 368 3.90 14.50 -2.46
C VAL A 368 2.90 14.58 -1.32
N GLY A 369 3.17 15.46 -0.35
CA GLY A 369 2.34 15.71 0.82
C GLY A 369 1.24 16.74 0.58
N VAL A 370 0.83 17.39 1.67
CA VAL A 370 -0.33 18.30 1.70
C VAL A 370 0.04 19.77 1.85
N GLU A 371 1.32 20.10 1.77
CA GLU A 371 1.86 21.47 1.87
C GLU A 371 1.35 22.36 0.72
N ASP A 372 1.70 23.64 0.76
CA ASP A 372 1.39 24.56 -0.34
C ASP A 372 2.21 24.18 -1.58
N VAL A 373 1.55 23.93 -2.69
CA VAL A 373 2.16 23.36 -3.89
C VAL A 373 3.22 24.28 -4.52
N ASP A 374 3.03 25.59 -4.40
CA ASP A 374 3.98 26.55 -4.97
C ASP A 374 5.30 26.55 -4.20
N ASP A 375 5.27 26.31 -2.88
CA ASP A 375 6.46 26.12 -2.06
C ASP A 375 7.19 24.82 -2.41
N LEU A 376 6.46 23.73 -2.66
CA LEU A 376 7.00 22.45 -3.09
C LEU A 376 7.70 22.57 -4.45
N ILE A 377 7.09 23.28 -5.41
CA ILE A 377 7.68 23.54 -6.72
C ILE A 377 8.94 24.39 -6.59
N ALA A 378 8.90 25.45 -5.79
CA ALA A 378 10.05 26.32 -5.56
C ALA A 378 11.22 25.56 -4.92
N ASP A 379 10.94 24.62 -4.02
CA ASP A 379 11.96 23.78 -3.40
C ASP A 379 12.62 22.82 -4.40
N LEU A 380 11.84 22.17 -5.26
CA LEU A 380 12.37 21.32 -6.33
C LEU A 380 13.16 22.14 -7.37
N ASP A 381 12.67 23.33 -7.76
CA ASP A 381 13.33 24.20 -8.74
C ASP A 381 14.72 24.64 -8.25
N GLN A 382 14.81 25.13 -7.01
CA GLN A 382 16.10 25.55 -6.45
C GLN A 382 17.09 24.38 -6.35
N ALA A 383 16.62 23.18 -5.97
CA ALA A 383 17.45 22.00 -5.84
C ALA A 383 17.94 21.49 -7.21
N LEU A 384 17.06 21.41 -8.22
CA LEU A 384 17.41 21.06 -9.60
C LEU A 384 18.41 22.06 -10.19
N ASN A 385 18.19 23.37 -9.99
CA ASN A 385 19.06 24.42 -10.54
C ASN A 385 20.45 24.43 -9.89
N ALA A 386 20.55 24.08 -8.63
CA ALA A 386 21.80 24.03 -7.90
C ALA A 386 22.66 22.78 -8.23
N THR A 387 22.06 21.66 -8.62
CA THR A 387 22.76 20.37 -8.60
C THR A 387 22.77 19.61 -9.93
N VAL A 388 21.86 19.89 -10.84
CA VAL A 388 21.80 19.25 -12.17
C VAL A 388 22.36 20.24 -13.23
N HIS A 389 23.33 19.78 -14.02
CA HIS A 389 24.05 20.62 -15.01
C HIS A 389 23.83 20.12 -16.43
#